data_c099969dc4a38d6a52acb294c3b88d83
#
_entry.id   c099969dc4a38d6a52acb294c3b88d83
#
_cell.length_a   1.000
_cell.length_b   1.000
_cell.length_c   1.000
_cell.angle_alpha   90.00
_cell.angle_beta   90.00
_cell.angle_gamma   90.00
#
_symmetry.space_group_name_H-M   'P 1'
#
loop_
_entity.id
_entity.type
_entity.pdbx_description
1 polymer ?
#
loop_
_entity_poly.entity_id
_entity_poly.type
_entity_poly.pdbx_seq_one_letter_code
_entity_poly.pdbx_strand_id
1 'polypeptide(L)'
;MKLLITGGAGFLGARLAREILKKGELNGHKVTELHIADLFPAPADLLADSRVKGHAGPMLEQGALFQSGFDGVFHLASAVSGECEQDFDLGMRSNLDSTRLLLEGLRKAGNVPRMVFASSVAVFGPDPSNPMPNIVADNTLPSPQTSYGTHKLMLEYLLADFTRKGYVDGRAARLMTVTVRPGKPNGAASSFFSGIIREPLAGQESICPVDENVSHSVSSPNNTI
;
A
#
# COMPACT_ATOMS: atom_id res chain seq x y z
N MET A 1 4.76 -21.31 5.22
CA MET A 1 5.09 -19.96 4.71
C MET A 1 4.74 -18.94 5.77
N LYS A 2 5.70 -18.07 6.10
CA LYS A 2 5.55 -16.97 7.05
C LYS A 2 5.42 -15.65 6.29
N LEU A 3 4.32 -14.93 6.50
CA LEU A 3 3.99 -13.72 5.75
C LEU A 3 3.94 -12.48 6.65
N LEU A 4 4.26 -11.32 6.07
CA LEU A 4 4.08 -10.01 6.67
C LEU A 4 3.18 -9.16 5.78
N ILE A 5 2.16 -8.54 6.39
CA ILE A 5 1.37 -7.47 5.77
C ILE A 5 1.57 -6.20 6.60
N THR A 6 2.22 -5.20 6.05
CA THR A 6 2.26 -3.86 6.66
C THR A 6 1.06 -3.05 6.14
N GLY A 7 0.47 -2.21 6.98
CA GLY A 7 -0.84 -1.60 6.68
C GLY A 7 -1.98 -2.63 6.74
N GLY A 8 -1.76 -3.71 7.50
CA GLY A 8 -2.64 -4.88 7.52
C GLY A 8 -3.94 -4.70 8.32
N ALA A 9 -4.06 -3.65 9.14
CA ALA A 9 -5.33 -3.26 9.77
C ALA A 9 -6.19 -2.36 8.85
N GLY A 10 -5.59 -1.82 7.78
CA GLY A 10 -6.26 -0.96 6.82
C GLY A 10 -7.20 -1.71 5.88
N PHE A 11 -7.91 -0.94 5.04
CA PHE A 11 -8.95 -1.44 4.13
C PHE A 11 -8.48 -2.60 3.23
N LEU A 12 -7.39 -2.42 2.49
CA LEU A 12 -6.88 -3.46 1.60
C LEU A 12 -6.12 -4.56 2.37
N GLY A 13 -5.34 -4.17 3.38
CA GLY A 13 -4.52 -5.10 4.13
C GLY A 13 -5.34 -6.12 4.91
N ALA A 14 -6.38 -5.69 5.61
CA ALA A 14 -7.27 -6.59 6.33
C ALA A 14 -8.06 -7.52 5.40
N ARG A 15 -8.45 -7.00 4.22
CA ARG A 15 -9.10 -7.83 3.21
C ARG A 15 -8.15 -8.89 2.64
N LEU A 16 -6.93 -8.50 2.29
CA LEU A 16 -5.89 -9.43 1.82
C LEU A 16 -5.60 -10.51 2.87
N ALA A 17 -5.49 -10.11 4.15
CA ALA A 17 -5.28 -11.05 5.24
C ALA A 17 -6.40 -12.11 5.31
N ARG A 18 -7.68 -11.68 5.22
CA ARG A 18 -8.82 -12.59 5.22
C ARG A 18 -8.81 -13.58 4.05
N GLU A 19 -8.51 -13.09 2.84
CA GLU A 19 -8.43 -13.97 1.66
C GLU A 19 -7.28 -14.98 1.76
N ILE A 20 -6.11 -14.56 2.25
CA ILE A 20 -4.97 -15.47 2.48
C ILE A 20 -5.33 -16.54 3.53
N LEU A 21 -5.93 -16.14 4.65
CA LEU A 21 -6.32 -17.07 5.71
C LEU A 21 -7.40 -18.05 5.26
N LYS A 22 -8.38 -17.58 4.47
CA LYS A 22 -9.45 -18.38 3.90
C LYS A 22 -8.90 -19.43 2.92
N LYS A 23 -7.96 -19.07 2.06
CA LYS A 23 -7.29 -20.02 1.14
C LYS A 23 -6.36 -20.97 1.90
N GLY A 24 -5.76 -20.53 2.99
CA GLY A 24 -4.79 -21.29 3.78
C GLY A 24 -3.44 -21.50 3.11
N GLU A 25 -3.30 -21.07 1.86
CA GLU A 25 -2.09 -21.19 1.07
C GLU A 25 -1.87 -19.98 0.17
N LEU A 26 -0.63 -19.77 -0.26
CA LEU A 26 -0.26 -18.79 -1.26
C LEU A 26 0.75 -19.42 -2.23
N ASN A 27 0.43 -19.40 -3.53
CA ASN A 27 1.26 -20.00 -4.58
C ASN A 27 1.67 -21.46 -4.28
N GLY A 28 0.71 -22.30 -3.81
CA GLY A 28 0.93 -23.69 -3.47
C GLY A 28 1.66 -23.96 -2.15
N HIS A 29 2.00 -22.92 -1.39
CA HIS A 29 2.67 -23.06 -0.09
C HIS A 29 1.71 -22.75 1.05
N LYS A 30 1.56 -23.67 2.00
CA LYS A 30 0.72 -23.50 3.19
C LYS A 30 1.18 -22.30 4.01
N VAL A 31 0.24 -21.40 4.36
CA VAL A 31 0.48 -20.27 5.25
C VAL A 31 0.40 -20.74 6.69
N THR A 32 1.53 -20.67 7.40
CA THR A 32 1.67 -21.12 8.80
C THR A 32 1.66 -19.96 9.78
N GLU A 33 2.15 -18.79 9.36
CA GLU A 33 2.14 -17.57 10.16
C GLU A 33 1.80 -16.37 9.28
N LEU A 34 0.97 -15.48 9.78
CA LEU A 34 0.61 -14.20 9.16
C LEU A 34 0.81 -13.07 10.18
N HIS A 35 1.81 -12.24 9.94
CA HIS A 35 2.09 -11.06 10.75
C HIS A 35 1.39 -9.83 10.15
N ILE A 36 0.63 -9.13 10.98
CA ILE A 36 -0.08 -7.89 10.60
C ILE A 36 0.57 -6.74 11.36
N ALA A 37 1.30 -5.89 10.65
CA ALA A 37 1.94 -4.70 11.20
C ALA A 37 1.19 -3.44 10.73
N ASP A 38 0.75 -2.63 11.67
CA ASP A 38 0.00 -1.40 11.39
C ASP A 38 0.15 -0.41 12.56
N LEU A 39 -0.15 0.87 12.31
CA LEU A 39 -0.24 1.86 13.38
C LEU A 39 -1.34 1.50 14.38
N PHE A 40 -2.42 0.90 13.90
CA PHE A 40 -3.57 0.46 14.68
C PHE A 40 -3.55 -1.06 14.93
N PRO A 41 -4.22 -1.54 16.00
CA PRO A 41 -4.38 -2.97 16.24
C PRO A 41 -5.05 -3.70 15.06
N ALA A 42 -4.61 -4.91 14.79
CA ALA A 42 -5.25 -5.76 13.79
C ALA A 42 -6.72 -6.06 14.19
N PRO A 43 -7.65 -6.20 13.22
CA PRO A 43 -9.04 -6.55 13.48
C PRO A 43 -9.19 -7.82 14.32
N ALA A 44 -10.16 -7.80 15.26
CA ALA A 44 -10.35 -8.89 16.21
C ALA A 44 -10.67 -10.24 15.53
N ASP A 45 -11.40 -10.23 14.41
CA ASP A 45 -11.69 -11.43 13.62
C ASP A 45 -10.42 -12.07 13.04
N LEU A 46 -9.43 -11.25 12.65
CA LEU A 46 -8.14 -11.74 12.19
C LEU A 46 -7.30 -12.30 13.34
N LEU A 47 -7.30 -11.62 14.49
CA LEU A 47 -6.57 -12.07 15.68
C LEU A 47 -7.14 -13.36 16.29
N ALA A 48 -8.37 -13.74 15.97
CA ALA A 48 -8.98 -14.99 16.38
C ALA A 48 -8.38 -16.23 15.66
N ASP A 49 -7.71 -16.04 14.52
CA ASP A 49 -7.01 -17.13 13.83
C ASP A 49 -5.63 -17.34 14.46
N SER A 50 -5.33 -18.55 14.90
CA SER A 50 -4.08 -18.89 15.61
C SER A 50 -2.80 -18.65 14.81
N ARG A 51 -2.91 -18.52 13.49
CA ARG A 51 -1.79 -18.19 12.60
C ARG A 51 -1.43 -16.71 12.62
N VAL A 52 -2.32 -15.84 13.11
CA VAL A 52 -2.16 -14.38 13.05
C VAL A 52 -1.43 -13.83 14.27
N LYS A 53 -0.46 -12.96 14.00
CA LYS A 53 0.26 -12.18 15.01
C LYS A 53 0.13 -10.69 14.68
N GLY A 54 -0.52 -9.93 15.56
CA GLY A 54 -0.69 -8.47 15.42
C GLY A 54 0.48 -7.70 16.02
N HIS A 55 0.93 -6.67 15.30
CA HIS A 55 2.00 -5.74 15.73
C HIS A 55 1.49 -4.31 15.52
N ALA A 56 0.94 -3.72 16.58
CA ALA A 56 0.45 -2.35 16.57
C ALA A 56 1.58 -1.37 16.95
N GLY A 57 1.63 -0.24 16.27
CA GLY A 57 2.57 0.84 16.51
C GLY A 57 3.26 1.34 15.24
N PRO A 58 4.04 2.43 15.36
CA PRO A 58 4.75 3.00 14.23
C PRO A 58 5.74 2.01 13.60
N MET A 59 5.78 1.96 12.26
CA MET A 59 6.71 1.07 11.55
C MET A 59 8.18 1.33 11.92
N LEU A 60 8.55 2.57 12.22
CA LEU A 60 9.91 2.93 12.62
C LEU A 60 10.37 2.27 13.93
N GLU A 61 9.43 1.79 14.75
CA GLU A 61 9.70 1.08 16.00
C GLU A 61 9.76 -0.45 15.82
N GLN A 62 9.44 -0.96 14.63
CA GLN A 62 9.29 -2.40 14.35
C GLN A 62 10.51 -3.04 13.68
N GLY A 63 11.68 -2.43 13.77
CA GLY A 63 12.91 -2.89 13.12
C GLY A 63 13.31 -4.35 13.44
N ALA A 64 13.05 -4.81 14.66
CA ALA A 64 13.31 -6.21 15.06
C ALA A 64 12.35 -7.19 14.36
N LEU A 65 11.07 -6.81 14.18
CA LEU A 65 10.10 -7.60 13.43
C LEU A 65 10.57 -7.83 11.98
N PHE A 66 11.08 -6.81 11.34
CA PHE A 66 11.50 -6.88 9.93
C PHE A 66 12.71 -7.80 9.69
N GLN A 67 13.42 -8.18 10.75
CA GLN A 67 14.54 -9.13 10.72
C GLN A 67 14.11 -10.58 11.04
N SER A 68 12.80 -10.85 11.19
CA SER A 68 12.29 -12.16 11.64
C SER A 68 12.27 -13.25 10.56
N GLY A 69 12.76 -12.99 9.35
CA GLY A 69 12.81 -13.95 8.25
C GLY A 69 11.42 -14.31 7.71
N PHE A 70 10.85 -13.45 6.87
CA PHE A 70 9.58 -13.69 6.17
C PHE A 70 9.83 -14.33 4.81
N ASP A 71 8.92 -15.21 4.36
CA ASP A 71 8.93 -15.79 3.02
C ASP A 71 8.26 -14.85 2.02
N GLY A 72 7.28 -14.06 2.48
CA GLY A 72 6.54 -13.09 1.66
C GLY A 72 6.14 -11.84 2.44
N VAL A 73 6.18 -10.70 1.76
CA VAL A 73 5.85 -9.39 2.33
C VAL A 73 4.89 -8.65 1.41
N PHE A 74 3.76 -8.19 1.93
CA PHE A 74 2.87 -7.24 1.29
C PHE A 74 3.00 -5.90 2.01
N HIS A 75 3.65 -4.94 1.36
CA HIS A 75 3.87 -3.62 1.94
C HIS A 75 2.83 -2.63 1.45
N LEU A 76 1.80 -2.42 2.28
CA LEU A 76 0.66 -1.54 2.00
C LEU A 76 0.63 -0.31 2.91
N ALA A 77 1.41 -0.29 3.99
CA ALA A 77 1.50 0.84 4.90
C ALA A 77 2.03 2.10 4.20
N SER A 78 1.33 3.21 4.33
CA SER A 78 1.72 4.50 3.76
C SER A 78 0.84 5.60 4.32
N ALA A 79 1.40 6.78 4.61
CA ALA A 79 0.63 8.01 4.68
C ALA A 79 0.04 8.31 3.30
N VAL A 80 -1.18 8.85 3.26
CA VAL A 80 -1.91 9.10 2.01
C VAL A 80 -1.60 10.47 1.41
N SER A 81 -2.05 10.71 0.17
CA SER A 81 -1.66 11.87 -0.62
C SER A 81 -1.93 13.21 0.07
N GLY A 82 -3.13 13.43 0.62
CA GLY A 82 -3.45 14.69 1.29
C GLY A 82 -2.67 14.88 2.59
N GLU A 83 -2.38 13.82 3.34
CA GLU A 83 -1.56 13.91 4.55
C GLU A 83 -0.12 14.33 4.20
N CYS A 84 0.46 13.76 3.13
CA CYS A 84 1.81 14.10 2.68
C CYS A 84 1.93 15.54 2.17
N GLU A 85 0.85 16.12 1.60
CA GLU A 85 0.81 17.51 1.17
C GLU A 85 0.64 18.48 2.35
N GLN A 86 -0.09 18.09 3.40
CA GLN A 86 -0.30 18.89 4.59
C GLN A 86 0.89 18.85 5.56
N ASP A 87 1.55 17.70 5.68
CA ASP A 87 2.71 17.47 6.54
C ASP A 87 3.79 16.70 5.77
N PHE A 88 4.73 17.47 5.22
CA PHE A 88 5.85 16.93 4.46
C PHE A 88 6.70 15.96 5.28
N ASP A 89 7.00 16.29 6.54
CA ASP A 89 7.82 15.47 7.42
C ASP A 89 7.11 14.17 7.80
N LEU A 90 5.80 14.19 7.98
CA LEU A 90 5.00 12.96 8.15
C LEU A 90 5.16 12.06 6.92
N GLY A 91 5.03 12.62 5.73
CA GLY A 91 5.22 11.89 4.47
C GLY A 91 6.61 11.24 4.38
N MET A 92 7.66 11.99 4.68
CA MET A 92 9.05 11.50 4.68
C MET A 92 9.22 10.34 5.65
N ARG A 93 8.83 10.53 6.91
CA ARG A 93 8.97 9.49 7.96
C ARG A 93 8.12 8.25 7.66
N SER A 94 6.84 8.46 7.33
CA SER A 94 5.88 7.34 7.19
C SER A 94 6.04 6.56 5.88
N ASN A 95 6.52 7.18 4.82
CA ASN A 95 6.66 6.53 3.53
C ASN A 95 8.12 6.13 3.27
N LEU A 96 9.06 7.07 3.27
CA LEU A 96 10.45 6.78 2.89
C LEU A 96 11.22 6.08 4.00
N ASP A 97 11.30 6.66 5.19
CA ASP A 97 12.15 6.13 6.26
C ASP A 97 11.64 4.76 6.74
N SER A 98 10.32 4.60 6.88
CA SER A 98 9.74 3.35 7.33
C SER A 98 9.93 2.22 6.31
N THR A 99 9.77 2.51 5.01
CA THR A 99 10.00 1.52 3.96
C THR A 99 11.49 1.18 3.84
N ARG A 100 12.38 2.17 3.97
CA ARG A 100 13.83 1.92 4.03
C ARG A 100 14.18 1.02 5.20
N LEU A 101 13.63 1.27 6.40
CA LEU A 101 13.85 0.41 7.57
C LEU A 101 13.36 -1.02 7.33
N LEU A 102 12.19 -1.20 6.70
CA LEU A 102 11.67 -2.51 6.31
C LEU A 102 12.65 -3.24 5.38
N LEU A 103 13.06 -2.60 4.29
CA LEU A 103 13.97 -3.19 3.30
C LEU A 103 15.32 -3.57 3.93
N GLU A 104 15.89 -2.71 4.78
CA GLU A 104 17.11 -2.99 5.52
C GLU A 104 16.95 -4.16 6.50
N GLY A 105 15.79 -4.28 7.16
CA GLY A 105 15.46 -5.41 8.01
C GLY A 105 15.41 -6.73 7.24
N LEU A 106 14.70 -6.74 6.10
CA LEU A 106 14.62 -7.91 5.23
C LEU A 106 16.00 -8.31 4.67
N ARG A 107 16.82 -7.33 4.27
CA ARG A 107 18.21 -7.58 3.84
C ARG A 107 19.03 -8.24 4.96
N LYS A 108 18.91 -7.77 6.20
CA LYS A 108 19.63 -8.33 7.34
C LYS A 108 19.15 -9.76 7.71
N ALA A 109 17.86 -10.06 7.50
CA ALA A 109 17.32 -11.40 7.68
C ALA A 109 17.94 -12.43 6.71
N GLY A 110 18.30 -12.01 5.49
CA GLY A 110 19.11 -12.79 4.55
C GLY A 110 18.39 -13.91 3.80
N ASN A 111 17.05 -14.04 3.94
CA ASN A 111 16.28 -15.13 3.33
C ASN A 111 15.60 -14.76 1.99
N VAL A 112 15.88 -13.58 1.45
CA VAL A 112 15.40 -13.09 0.13
C VAL A 112 13.88 -13.27 -0.04
N PRO A 113 13.05 -12.58 0.75
CA PRO A 113 11.60 -12.75 0.67
C PRO A 113 11.04 -12.21 -0.64
N ARG A 114 9.92 -12.80 -1.11
CA ARG A 114 9.09 -12.18 -2.15
C ARG A 114 8.36 -10.99 -1.56
N MET A 115 8.45 -9.84 -2.23
CA MET A 115 7.82 -8.60 -1.75
C MET A 115 6.96 -7.94 -2.82
N VAL A 116 5.71 -7.64 -2.46
CA VAL A 116 4.83 -6.78 -3.24
C VAL A 116 4.71 -5.44 -2.51
N PHE A 117 5.09 -4.37 -3.20
CA PHE A 117 4.95 -2.99 -2.74
C PHE A 117 3.77 -2.31 -3.43
N ALA A 118 2.82 -1.82 -2.65
CA ALA A 118 1.73 -1.00 -3.15
C ALA A 118 2.23 0.40 -3.53
N SER A 119 2.64 0.54 -4.79
CA SER A 119 2.85 1.84 -5.42
C SER A 119 1.50 2.42 -5.85
N SER A 120 1.50 3.47 -6.67
CA SER A 120 0.30 4.19 -7.05
C SER A 120 0.42 4.77 -8.45
N VAL A 121 -0.70 4.92 -9.13
CA VAL A 121 -0.79 5.75 -10.36
C VAL A 121 -0.41 7.22 -10.10
N ALA A 122 -0.33 7.67 -8.85
CA ALA A 122 0.17 8.99 -8.48
C ALA A 122 1.65 9.23 -8.84
N VAL A 123 2.38 8.21 -9.27
CA VAL A 123 3.71 8.37 -9.88
C VAL A 123 3.66 9.07 -11.24
N PHE A 124 2.49 9.13 -11.86
CA PHE A 124 2.25 9.86 -13.10
C PHE A 124 1.57 11.19 -12.81
N GLY A 125 1.86 12.19 -13.63
CA GLY A 125 1.21 13.50 -13.57
C GLY A 125 1.62 14.35 -14.77
N PRO A 126 0.85 15.40 -15.09
CA PRO A 126 1.16 16.29 -16.21
C PRO A 126 2.40 17.13 -15.88
N ASP A 127 3.37 17.11 -16.78
CA ASP A 127 4.59 17.93 -16.73
C ASP A 127 4.74 18.63 -18.10
N PRO A 128 4.97 19.95 -18.15
CA PRO A 128 5.13 20.67 -19.42
C PRO A 128 6.23 20.11 -20.30
N SER A 129 7.33 19.59 -19.70
CA SER A 129 8.45 18.98 -20.41
C SER A 129 8.23 17.51 -20.76
N ASN A 130 7.22 16.86 -20.15
CA ASN A 130 6.86 15.48 -20.38
C ASN A 130 5.34 15.33 -20.33
N PRO A 131 4.61 15.75 -21.37
CA PRO A 131 3.14 15.67 -21.41
C PRO A 131 2.67 14.22 -21.25
N MET A 132 1.59 14.06 -20.47
CA MET A 132 0.97 12.76 -20.29
C MET A 132 0.44 12.23 -21.62
N PRO A 133 0.75 10.97 -22.00
CA PRO A 133 0.15 10.35 -23.17
C PRO A 133 -1.34 10.04 -22.94
N ASN A 134 -2.10 9.92 -24.01
CA ASN A 134 -3.53 9.54 -23.94
C ASN A 134 -3.73 8.16 -23.30
N ILE A 135 -2.75 7.29 -23.43
CA ILE A 135 -2.75 5.95 -22.81
C ILE A 135 -1.48 5.83 -21.95
N VAL A 136 -1.67 5.66 -20.66
CA VAL A 136 -0.58 5.38 -19.71
C VAL A 136 -0.33 3.89 -19.69
N ALA A 137 0.91 3.50 -19.96
CA ALA A 137 1.38 2.11 -19.95
C ALA A 137 2.52 1.94 -18.93
N ASP A 138 2.96 0.70 -18.72
CA ASP A 138 4.03 0.41 -17.74
C ASP A 138 5.36 1.10 -18.05
N ASN A 139 5.64 1.37 -19.32
CA ASN A 139 6.83 2.08 -19.80
C ASN A 139 6.64 3.59 -19.94
N THR A 140 5.48 4.15 -19.58
CA THR A 140 5.29 5.60 -19.53
C THR A 140 6.23 6.19 -18.49
N LEU A 141 6.94 7.28 -18.87
CA LEU A 141 7.85 7.96 -17.97
C LEU A 141 7.09 8.55 -16.77
N PRO A 142 7.42 8.17 -15.53
CA PRO A 142 6.80 8.76 -14.36
C PRO A 142 7.20 10.23 -14.19
N SER A 143 6.22 11.07 -13.85
CA SER A 143 6.38 12.50 -13.54
C SER A 143 5.46 12.87 -12.38
N PRO A 144 5.78 12.47 -11.13
CA PRO A 144 4.92 12.73 -9.99
C PRO A 144 4.80 14.23 -9.72
N GLN A 145 3.57 14.68 -9.42
CA GLN A 145 3.25 16.08 -9.14
C GLN A 145 2.87 16.31 -7.67
N THR A 146 3.07 15.31 -6.82
CA THR A 146 2.75 15.36 -5.39
C THR A 146 3.87 14.72 -4.57
N SER A 147 4.01 15.11 -3.30
CA SER A 147 4.95 14.48 -2.36
C SER A 147 4.71 12.97 -2.26
N TYR A 148 3.46 12.55 -2.14
CA TYR A 148 3.08 11.14 -2.11
C TYR A 148 3.53 10.38 -3.37
N GLY A 149 3.25 10.92 -4.56
CA GLY A 149 3.67 10.31 -5.83
C GLY A 149 5.20 10.22 -5.95
N THR A 150 5.90 11.26 -5.51
CA THR A 150 7.37 11.30 -5.46
C THR A 150 7.91 10.21 -4.52
N HIS A 151 7.34 10.08 -3.32
CA HIS A 151 7.75 9.02 -2.38
C HIS A 151 7.55 7.63 -2.99
N LYS A 152 6.40 7.39 -3.63
CA LYS A 152 6.11 6.09 -4.27
C LYS A 152 7.13 5.78 -5.35
N LEU A 153 7.44 6.74 -6.22
CA LEU A 153 8.43 6.55 -7.29
C LEU A 153 9.84 6.28 -6.77
N MET A 154 10.30 7.06 -5.78
CA MET A 154 11.59 6.82 -5.13
C MET A 154 11.69 5.41 -4.55
N LEU A 155 10.61 4.93 -3.94
CA LEU A 155 10.54 3.59 -3.35
C LEU A 155 10.48 2.48 -4.40
N GLU A 156 9.87 2.71 -5.58
CA GLU A 156 9.95 1.78 -6.70
C GLU A 156 11.41 1.56 -7.12
N TYR A 157 12.18 2.65 -7.28
CA TYR A 157 13.60 2.56 -7.64
C TYR A 157 14.43 1.90 -6.53
N LEU A 158 14.16 2.24 -5.27
CA LEU A 158 14.86 1.62 -4.14
C LEU A 158 14.60 0.11 -4.09
N LEU A 159 13.33 -0.32 -4.24
CA LEU A 159 12.95 -1.73 -4.28
C LEU A 159 13.61 -2.45 -5.47
N ALA A 160 13.65 -1.80 -6.63
CA ALA A 160 14.30 -2.36 -7.82
C ALA A 160 15.80 -2.59 -7.58
N ASP A 161 16.50 -1.66 -6.89
CA ASP A 161 17.90 -1.85 -6.55
C ASP A 161 18.12 -2.96 -5.53
N PHE A 162 17.29 -3.05 -4.48
CA PHE A 162 17.34 -4.15 -3.53
C PHE A 162 17.10 -5.50 -4.21
N THR A 163 16.21 -5.54 -5.20
CA THR A 163 15.93 -6.75 -6.02
C THR A 163 17.13 -7.09 -6.90
N ARG A 164 17.69 -6.12 -7.61
CA ARG A 164 18.89 -6.30 -8.43
C ARG A 164 20.08 -6.82 -7.63
N LYS A 165 20.18 -6.40 -6.36
CA LYS A 165 21.22 -6.85 -5.41
C LYS A 165 20.94 -8.22 -4.80
N GLY A 166 19.76 -8.81 -5.05
CA GLY A 166 19.37 -10.11 -4.49
C GLY A 166 19.00 -10.07 -3.00
N TYR A 167 18.64 -8.92 -2.46
CA TYR A 167 18.23 -8.80 -1.05
C TYR A 167 16.77 -9.15 -0.83
N VAL A 168 15.93 -8.88 -1.83
CA VAL A 168 14.51 -9.23 -1.89
C VAL A 168 14.16 -9.64 -3.32
N ASP A 169 13.07 -10.38 -3.54
CA ASP A 169 12.43 -10.59 -4.84
C ASP A 169 11.20 -9.67 -4.92
N GLY A 170 11.41 -8.41 -5.26
CA GLY A 170 10.43 -7.32 -5.14
C GLY A 170 9.68 -7.00 -6.42
N ARG A 171 8.41 -6.64 -6.27
CA ARG A 171 7.54 -6.10 -7.34
C ARG A 171 6.79 -4.89 -6.80
N ALA A 172 6.76 -3.80 -7.57
CA ALA A 172 5.92 -2.64 -7.29
C ALA A 172 4.66 -2.70 -8.15
N ALA A 173 3.49 -2.60 -7.52
CA ALA A 173 2.21 -2.54 -8.19
C ALA A 173 1.67 -1.11 -8.12
N ARG A 174 1.54 -0.42 -9.27
CA ARG A 174 0.97 0.94 -9.37
C ARG A 174 -0.55 0.84 -9.31
N LEU A 175 -1.08 0.84 -8.08
CA LEU A 175 -2.50 0.68 -7.85
C LEU A 175 -3.28 1.91 -8.35
N MET A 176 -4.38 1.66 -9.03
CA MET A 176 -5.42 2.65 -9.34
C MET A 176 -6.18 3.03 -8.07
N THR A 177 -7.07 4.03 -8.16
CA THR A 177 -7.98 4.34 -7.07
C THR A 177 -8.90 3.16 -6.79
N VAL A 178 -8.78 2.58 -5.60
CA VAL A 178 -9.64 1.47 -5.18
C VAL A 178 -10.92 2.03 -4.54
N THR A 179 -12.07 1.71 -5.13
CA THR A 179 -13.39 2.18 -4.72
C THR A 179 -14.41 1.03 -4.73
N VAL A 180 -15.39 0.96 -3.84
CA VAL A 180 -15.75 1.92 -2.78
C VAL A 180 -15.04 1.53 -1.49
N ARG A 181 -14.38 2.48 -0.83
CA ARG A 181 -13.79 2.29 0.50
C ARG A 181 -14.90 2.39 1.55
N PRO A 182 -15.01 1.42 2.49
CA PRO A 182 -15.96 1.49 3.59
C PRO A 182 -15.53 2.54 4.63
N GLY A 183 -16.45 2.89 5.51
CA GLY A 183 -16.20 3.80 6.62
C GLY A 183 -16.29 5.27 6.23
N LYS A 184 -15.62 6.14 7.01
CA LYS A 184 -15.64 7.60 6.83
C LYS A 184 -14.63 8.05 5.77
N PRO A 185 -14.81 9.24 5.15
CA PRO A 185 -13.78 9.88 4.33
C PRO A 185 -12.44 9.94 5.07
N ASN A 186 -11.34 9.77 4.33
CA ASN A 186 -9.98 9.90 4.85
C ASN A 186 -9.21 11.00 4.11
N GLY A 187 -7.98 11.29 4.52
CA GLY A 187 -7.11 12.31 3.95
C GLY A 187 -6.58 12.04 2.52
N ALA A 188 -6.99 10.95 1.86
CA ALA A 188 -6.59 10.72 0.48
C ALA A 188 -7.31 11.68 -0.47
N ALA A 189 -6.60 12.33 -1.39
CA ALA A 189 -7.21 13.19 -2.41
C ALA A 189 -8.28 12.47 -3.24
N SER A 190 -8.11 11.16 -3.47
CA SER A 190 -9.07 10.29 -4.17
C SER A 190 -10.23 9.77 -3.30
N SER A 191 -10.37 10.23 -2.06
CA SER A 191 -11.41 9.76 -1.12
C SER A 191 -12.82 10.04 -1.65
N PHE A 192 -13.00 11.14 -2.40
CA PHE A 192 -14.29 11.53 -2.96
C PHE A 192 -14.88 10.49 -3.93
N PHE A 193 -14.07 9.71 -4.66
CA PHE A 193 -14.57 8.64 -5.53
C PHE A 193 -15.40 7.59 -4.77
N SER A 194 -15.04 7.34 -3.52
CA SER A 194 -15.87 6.49 -2.65
C SER A 194 -17.03 7.29 -2.06
N GLY A 195 -16.80 8.56 -1.73
CA GLY A 195 -17.77 9.45 -1.12
C GLY A 195 -19.02 9.65 -1.99
N ILE A 196 -18.84 9.99 -3.26
CA ILE A 196 -19.96 10.24 -4.20
C ILE A 196 -20.86 9.01 -4.45
N ILE A 197 -20.46 7.85 -4.00
CA ILE A 197 -21.26 6.61 -4.03
C ILE A 197 -21.80 6.29 -2.64
N ARG A 198 -20.94 6.24 -1.64
CA ARG A 198 -21.24 5.75 -0.28
C ARG A 198 -22.18 6.68 0.49
N GLU A 199 -21.90 7.99 0.48
CA GLU A 199 -22.66 8.98 1.25
C GLU A 199 -24.11 9.10 0.74
N PRO A 200 -24.39 9.25 -0.58
CA PRO A 200 -25.77 9.29 -1.09
C PRO A 200 -26.55 8.01 -0.81
N LEU A 201 -25.89 6.84 -0.87
CA LEU A 201 -26.54 5.58 -0.48
C LEU A 201 -26.91 5.52 1.01
N ALA A 202 -26.22 6.33 1.83
CA ALA A 202 -26.53 6.49 3.26
C ALA A 202 -27.45 7.69 3.54
N GLY A 203 -28.02 8.34 2.49
CA GLY A 203 -28.87 9.52 2.62
C GLY A 203 -28.11 10.81 3.00
N GLN A 204 -26.80 10.87 2.72
CA GLN A 204 -25.94 12.01 3.03
C GLN A 204 -25.48 12.70 1.75
N GLU A 205 -25.24 14.01 1.83
CA GLU A 205 -24.65 14.78 0.74
C GLU A 205 -23.17 14.42 0.58
N SER A 206 -22.69 14.42 -0.67
CA SER A 206 -21.27 14.25 -0.98
C SER A 206 -20.83 15.27 -2.04
N ILE A 207 -19.66 15.87 -1.80
CA ILE A 207 -19.08 16.85 -2.70
C ILE A 207 -18.14 16.13 -3.67
N CYS A 208 -18.35 16.34 -4.99
CA CYS A 208 -17.39 16.01 -6.02
C CYS A 208 -16.49 17.23 -6.27
N PRO A 209 -15.20 17.19 -5.93
CA PRO A 209 -14.31 18.36 -6.01
C PRO A 209 -13.71 18.57 -7.41
N VAL A 210 -14.14 17.82 -8.41
CA VAL A 210 -13.64 17.87 -9.79
C VAL A 210 -14.77 18.08 -10.77
N ASP A 211 -14.45 18.55 -11.98
CA ASP A 211 -15.39 18.66 -13.08
C ASP A 211 -15.98 17.30 -13.45
N GLU A 212 -17.26 17.30 -13.88
CA GLU A 212 -17.99 16.08 -14.23
C GLU A 212 -17.41 15.31 -15.42
N ASN A 213 -16.61 15.97 -16.25
CA ASN A 213 -15.96 15.39 -17.42
C ASN A 213 -14.59 14.73 -17.08
N VAL A 214 -14.14 14.80 -15.82
CA VAL A 214 -12.88 14.18 -15.41
C VAL A 214 -13.00 12.67 -15.41
N SER A 215 -12.21 12.03 -16.24
CA SER A 215 -12.06 10.57 -16.26
C SER A 215 -10.90 10.12 -15.38
N HIS A 216 -11.12 9.08 -14.57
CA HIS A 216 -10.11 8.54 -13.69
C HIS A 216 -10.17 7.00 -13.63
N SER A 217 -9.00 6.36 -13.57
CA SER A 217 -8.91 4.91 -13.46
C SER A 217 -9.26 4.44 -12.06
N VAL A 218 -10.23 3.55 -11.95
CA VAL A 218 -10.67 2.96 -10.68
C VAL A 218 -10.60 1.43 -10.74
N SER A 219 -10.42 0.81 -9.59
CA SER A 219 -10.48 -0.64 -9.40
C SER A 219 -11.42 -1.00 -8.26
N SER A 220 -12.03 -2.17 -8.34
CA SER A 220 -12.76 -2.72 -7.20
C SER A 220 -11.79 -3.36 -6.19
N PRO A 221 -12.17 -3.46 -4.90
CA PRO A 221 -11.38 -4.21 -3.93
C PRO A 221 -11.17 -5.67 -4.31
N ASN A 222 -12.15 -6.28 -5.02
CA ASN A 222 -12.05 -7.67 -5.46
C ASN A 222 -10.99 -7.87 -6.55
N ASN A 223 -10.84 -6.88 -7.44
CA ASN A 223 -9.86 -6.96 -8.53
C ASN A 223 -8.45 -6.56 -8.06
N THR A 224 -8.36 -5.89 -6.91
CA THR A 224 -7.08 -5.40 -6.36
C THR A 224 -6.39 -6.45 -5.50
N ILE A 225 -7.16 -7.33 -4.84
CA ILE A 225 -6.71 -8.43 -3.98
C ILE A 225 -6.84 -9.75 -4.73
#